data_bbfcec1e1d2ffa3f1f19daef1ef52aff
#
_entry.id   bbfcec1e1d2ffa3f1f19daef1ef52aff
#
_cell.length_a   1.000
_cell.length_b   1.000
_cell.length_c   1.000
_cell.angle_alpha   90.00
_cell.angle_beta   90.00
_cell.angle_gamma   90.00
#
_symmetry.space_group_name_H-M   'P 1'
#
loop_
_entity.id
_entity.type
_entity.pdbx_description
1 polymer ?
#
loop_
_entity_poly.entity_id
_entity_poly.type
_entity_poly.pdbx_seq_one_letter_code
_entity_poly.pdbx_strand_id
1 'polypeptide(L)'
;MAAFFETKNAAGQHKPIAAVCHGVLLAARSKSAITGQSVLRGRKTTALTWKLERSAWNLTRFFARFWDPLYYRTYFEEAGEPAGYWSVENEIKRLLASPDDFLDVPKGTPAFFKKTSGMARDTLSDASPAWVVRDGNFISARWPGDVHTYAKNYVGLLAEYYAGARA
;
A
#
# COMPACT_ATOMS: atom_id res chain seq x y z
N MET A 1 10.36 11.94 -2.52
CA MET A 1 9.10 11.28 -2.98
C MET A 1 7.97 12.30 -3.17
N ALA A 2 7.72 13.22 -2.24
CA ALA A 2 6.65 14.22 -2.37
C ALA A 2 6.64 14.95 -3.73
N ALA A 3 7.79 15.42 -4.20
CA ALA A 3 7.91 16.10 -5.49
C ALA A 3 7.34 15.26 -6.68
N PHE A 4 7.42 13.92 -6.62
CA PHE A 4 6.84 13.09 -7.67
C PHE A 4 5.31 13.14 -7.70
N PHE A 5 4.65 13.26 -6.54
CA PHE A 5 3.20 13.43 -6.46
C PHE A 5 2.72 14.77 -7.00
N GLU A 6 3.57 15.79 -6.94
CA GLU A 6 3.28 17.15 -7.36
C GLU A 6 3.71 17.45 -8.80
N THR A 7 4.58 16.59 -9.40
CA THR A 7 5.06 16.75 -10.77
C THR A 7 3.95 16.49 -11.78
N LYS A 8 3.81 17.40 -12.74
CA LYS A 8 2.90 17.29 -13.88
C LYS A 8 3.67 17.33 -15.20
N ASN A 9 3.11 16.71 -16.23
CA ASN A 9 3.58 16.87 -17.60
C ASN A 9 3.01 18.16 -18.24
N ALA A 10 3.37 18.42 -19.49
CA ALA A 10 2.88 19.58 -20.24
C ALA A 10 1.35 19.61 -20.40
N ALA A 11 0.69 18.47 -20.40
CA ALA A 11 -0.77 18.35 -20.44
C ALA A 11 -1.45 18.50 -19.06
N GLY A 12 -0.69 18.84 -18.01
CA GLY A 12 -1.21 19.03 -16.65
C GLY A 12 -1.50 17.74 -15.89
N GLN A 13 -1.17 16.57 -16.44
CA GLN A 13 -1.39 15.27 -15.79
C GLN A 13 -0.31 14.99 -14.75
N HIS A 14 -0.70 14.52 -13.58
CA HIS A 14 0.25 14.09 -12.55
C HIS A 14 0.99 12.83 -12.95
N LYS A 15 2.28 12.78 -12.60
CA LYS A 15 3.15 11.64 -12.84
C LYS A 15 2.59 10.36 -12.19
N PRO A 16 2.55 9.24 -12.92
CA PRO A 16 2.16 7.94 -12.35
C PRO A 16 3.08 7.51 -11.22
N ILE A 17 2.48 7.07 -10.13
CA ILE A 17 3.19 6.59 -8.94
C ILE A 17 2.55 5.29 -8.49
N ALA A 18 3.38 4.36 -8.07
CA ALA A 18 2.92 3.09 -7.56
C ALA A 18 3.75 2.66 -6.34
N ALA A 19 3.09 2.05 -5.36
CA ALA A 19 3.73 1.56 -4.15
C ALA A 19 3.09 0.26 -3.65
N VAL A 20 3.87 -0.60 -3.02
CA VAL A 20 3.40 -1.88 -2.48
C VAL A 20 3.91 -2.08 -1.07
N CYS A 21 3.07 -2.67 -0.20
CA CYS A 21 3.47 -3.09 1.15
C CYS A 21 3.99 -1.89 1.98
N HIS A 22 5.18 -2.01 2.56
CA HIS A 22 5.86 -0.93 3.29
C HIS A 22 6.19 0.30 2.42
N GLY A 23 6.30 0.15 1.10
CA GLY A 23 6.52 1.28 0.19
C GLY A 23 5.38 2.30 0.21
N VAL A 24 4.16 1.88 0.53
CA VAL A 24 3.02 2.79 0.71
C VAL A 24 3.20 3.65 1.96
N LEU A 25 3.79 3.10 3.04
CA LEU A 25 4.10 3.87 4.24
C LEU A 25 5.14 4.96 3.97
N LEU A 26 6.14 4.68 3.11
CA LEU A 26 7.09 5.70 2.67
C LEU A 26 6.38 6.86 1.95
N ALA A 27 5.40 6.56 1.10
CA ALA A 27 4.57 7.58 0.47
C ALA A 27 3.74 8.35 1.52
N ALA A 28 3.11 7.65 2.45
CA ALA A 28 2.29 8.27 3.51
C ALA A 28 3.09 9.21 4.42
N ARG A 29 4.34 8.85 4.75
CA ARG A 29 5.26 9.70 5.54
C ARG A 29 5.80 10.90 4.75
N SER A 30 5.70 10.88 3.42
CA SER A 30 6.18 11.99 2.58
C SER A 30 5.21 13.15 2.66
N LYS A 31 5.71 14.32 3.04
CA LYS A 31 4.91 15.54 3.18
C LYS A 31 5.00 16.39 1.91
N SER A 32 3.85 16.88 1.45
CA SER A 32 3.75 17.89 0.40
C SER A 32 4.45 19.18 0.85
N ALA A 33 5.27 19.75 0.00
CA ALA A 33 5.90 21.05 0.25
C ALA A 33 4.86 22.20 0.29
N ILE A 34 3.71 22.00 -0.37
CA ILE A 34 2.65 23.00 -0.47
C ILE A 34 1.76 22.98 0.78
N THR A 35 1.36 21.78 1.25
CA THR A 35 0.37 21.65 2.33
C THR A 35 0.97 21.26 3.68
N GLY A 36 2.22 20.81 3.72
CA GLY A 36 2.84 20.24 4.91
C GLY A 36 2.27 18.89 5.38
N GLN A 37 1.25 18.39 4.68
CA GLN A 37 0.54 17.15 5.01
C GLN A 37 1.06 15.97 4.18
N SER A 38 0.67 14.75 4.56
CA SER A 38 0.96 13.55 3.76
C SER A 38 0.49 13.71 2.32
N VAL A 39 1.30 13.26 1.34
CA VAL A 39 0.91 13.23 -0.08
C VAL A 39 -0.23 12.27 -0.36
N LEU A 40 -0.55 11.35 0.59
CA LEU A 40 -1.69 10.45 0.50
C LEU A 40 -2.95 11.01 1.17
N ARG A 41 -2.89 12.17 1.82
CA ARG A 41 -4.07 12.78 2.42
C ARG A 41 -5.13 13.11 1.36
N GLY A 42 -6.34 12.60 1.55
CA GLY A 42 -7.45 12.72 0.58
C GLY A 42 -7.38 11.74 -0.58
N ARG A 43 -6.53 10.71 -0.49
CA ARG A 43 -6.44 9.61 -1.46
C ARG A 43 -6.87 8.30 -0.85
N LYS A 44 -7.53 7.48 -1.66
CA LYS A 44 -7.80 6.09 -1.30
C LYS A 44 -6.57 5.23 -1.56
N THR A 45 -6.25 4.36 -0.61
CA THR A 45 -5.06 3.51 -0.71
C THR A 45 -5.27 2.17 -0.03
N THR A 46 -4.42 1.22 -0.33
CA THR A 46 -4.24 -0.02 0.43
C THR A 46 -2.75 -0.23 0.69
N ALA A 47 -2.41 -1.02 1.68
CA ALA A 47 -1.03 -1.41 2.00
C ALA A 47 -1.03 -2.73 2.77
N LEU A 48 0.13 -3.10 3.34
CA LEU A 48 0.20 -4.25 4.23
C LEU A 48 -0.78 -4.08 5.39
N THR A 49 -1.77 -4.96 5.47
CA THR A 49 -2.77 -4.90 6.55
C THR A 49 -2.17 -5.42 7.86
N TRP A 50 -2.66 -4.90 8.99
CA TRP A 50 -2.23 -5.37 10.32
C TRP A 50 -2.42 -6.88 10.49
N LYS A 51 -3.48 -7.42 9.93
CA LYS A 51 -3.71 -8.87 9.94
C LYS A 51 -2.58 -9.65 9.28
N LEU A 52 -2.14 -9.23 8.09
CA LEU A 52 -1.05 -9.88 7.35
C LEU A 52 0.30 -9.66 8.05
N GLU A 53 0.57 -8.44 8.50
CA GLU A 53 1.78 -8.08 9.22
C GLU A 53 1.93 -8.88 10.51
N ARG A 54 0.87 -8.94 11.34
CA ARG A 54 0.84 -9.71 12.57
C ARG A 54 1.04 -11.20 12.32
N SER A 55 0.42 -11.74 11.26
CA SER A 55 0.56 -13.15 10.91
C SER A 55 1.99 -13.49 10.51
N ALA A 56 2.61 -12.66 9.67
CA ALA A 56 4.00 -12.83 9.28
C ALA A 56 4.96 -12.66 10.49
N TRP A 57 4.74 -11.65 11.32
CA TRP A 57 5.51 -11.44 12.53
C TRP A 57 5.41 -12.59 13.53
N ASN A 58 4.22 -13.18 13.71
CA ASN A 58 4.04 -14.36 14.54
C ASN A 58 4.77 -15.58 13.95
N LEU A 59 4.68 -15.78 12.64
CA LEU A 59 5.35 -16.88 11.95
C LEU A 59 6.88 -16.79 12.11
N THR A 60 7.47 -15.59 11.98
CA THR A 60 8.92 -15.38 12.11
C THR A 60 9.47 -15.72 13.50
N ARG A 61 8.60 -15.82 14.54
CA ARG A 61 8.98 -16.23 15.88
C ARG A 61 9.72 -17.57 15.90
N PHE A 62 9.39 -18.47 15.00
CA PHE A 62 9.91 -19.83 15.01
C PHE A 62 11.26 -20.00 14.28
N PHE A 63 11.65 -19.04 13.40
CA PHE A 63 12.86 -19.23 12.59
C PHE A 63 13.72 -17.97 12.41
N ALA A 64 13.26 -16.78 12.77
CA ALA A 64 14.06 -15.56 12.60
C ALA A 64 14.18 -14.74 13.89
N ARG A 65 13.14 -14.61 14.69
CA ARG A 65 13.10 -13.74 15.87
C ARG A 65 13.90 -14.25 17.06
N PHE A 66 14.47 -15.46 16.98
CA PHE A 66 15.37 -15.96 18.03
C PHE A 66 16.73 -15.28 18.00
N TRP A 67 17.18 -14.76 16.86
CA TRP A 67 18.41 -13.97 16.77
C TRP A 67 18.17 -12.46 16.62
N ASP A 68 17.06 -12.06 16.03
CA ASP A 68 16.65 -10.67 15.88
C ASP A 68 15.18 -10.50 16.35
N PRO A 69 14.98 -10.09 17.62
CA PRO A 69 13.64 -9.87 18.16
C PRO A 69 12.83 -8.85 17.38
N LEU A 70 13.50 -7.91 16.68
CA LEU A 70 12.86 -6.86 15.87
C LEU A 70 12.63 -7.30 14.42
N TYR A 71 12.99 -8.55 14.07
CA TYR A 71 12.77 -9.04 12.72
C TYR A 71 11.32 -8.90 12.28
N TYR A 72 11.11 -8.30 11.12
CA TYR A 72 9.82 -7.99 10.50
C TYR A 72 9.09 -6.74 11.07
N ARG A 73 9.25 -6.38 12.33
CA ARG A 73 8.68 -5.17 12.92
C ARG A 73 9.78 -4.32 13.57
N THR A 74 10.05 -3.18 12.99
CA THR A 74 11.08 -2.26 13.51
C THR A 74 10.60 -1.47 14.73
N TYR A 75 9.27 -1.22 14.81
CA TYR A 75 8.67 -0.45 15.90
C TYR A 75 7.63 -1.31 16.62
N PHE A 76 7.66 -1.22 17.94
CA PHE A 76 6.66 -1.83 18.82
C PHE A 76 5.85 -0.76 19.52
N GLU A 77 4.69 -1.17 19.99
CA GLU A 77 3.81 -0.34 20.79
C GLU A 77 4.47 0.02 22.11
N GLU A 78 4.30 1.28 22.53
CA GLU A 78 4.65 1.76 23.86
C GLU A 78 3.56 1.43 24.88
N ALA A 79 3.85 1.65 26.18
CA ALA A 79 2.88 1.41 27.24
C ALA A 79 1.61 2.27 27.03
N GLY A 80 0.46 1.61 26.92
CA GLY A 80 -0.84 2.27 26.69
C GLY A 80 -1.26 2.38 25.24
N GLU A 81 -0.41 2.05 24.27
CA GLU A 81 -0.79 2.02 22.87
C GLU A 81 -1.51 0.71 22.50
N PRO A 82 -2.54 0.77 21.65
CA PRO A 82 -3.24 -0.43 21.21
C PRO A 82 -2.37 -1.30 20.30
N ALA A 83 -2.60 -2.62 20.33
CA ALA A 83 -1.88 -3.57 19.50
C ALA A 83 -1.97 -3.22 18.01
N GLY A 84 -0.84 -3.14 17.33
CA GLY A 84 -0.73 -2.76 15.92
C GLY A 84 -0.72 -1.25 15.70
N TYR A 85 -0.60 -0.43 16.73
CA TYR A 85 -0.55 1.02 16.59
C TYR A 85 0.52 1.46 15.57
N TRP A 86 1.72 0.87 15.62
CA TRP A 86 2.82 1.12 14.69
C TRP A 86 2.85 0.17 13.48
N SER A 87 1.75 -0.56 13.23
CA SER A 87 1.64 -1.33 11.98
C SER A 87 1.55 -0.41 10.77
N VAL A 88 1.94 -0.94 9.60
CA VAL A 88 1.85 -0.23 8.32
C VAL A 88 0.44 0.31 8.08
N GLU A 89 -0.60 -0.51 8.30
CA GLU A 89 -1.99 -0.10 8.14
C GLU A 89 -2.36 1.06 9.05
N ASN A 90 -2.14 0.92 10.36
CA ASN A 90 -2.63 1.91 11.32
C ASN A 90 -1.84 3.22 11.26
N GLU A 91 -0.56 3.17 10.91
CA GLU A 91 0.21 4.38 10.69
C GLU A 91 -0.28 5.13 9.45
N ILE A 92 -0.55 4.42 8.34
CA ILE A 92 -1.11 5.05 7.14
C ILE A 92 -2.47 5.66 7.44
N LYS A 93 -3.38 4.93 8.12
CA LYS A 93 -4.70 5.44 8.51
C LYS A 93 -4.65 6.76 9.26
N ARG A 94 -3.66 6.95 10.14
CA ARG A 94 -3.46 8.21 10.87
C ARG A 94 -2.97 9.38 10.00
N LEU A 95 -2.40 9.09 8.83
CA LEU A 95 -1.88 10.09 7.90
C LEU A 95 -2.86 10.44 6.76
N LEU A 96 -3.93 9.64 6.59
CA LEU A 96 -5.00 9.90 5.62
C LEU A 96 -5.96 11.00 6.11
N ALA A 97 -6.86 11.46 5.26
CA ALA A 97 -7.93 12.39 5.63
C ALA A 97 -9.00 11.70 6.49
N SER A 98 -9.33 10.45 6.15
CA SER A 98 -10.17 9.55 6.94
C SER A 98 -9.50 8.17 7.03
N PRO A 99 -9.60 7.46 8.16
CA PRO A 99 -9.20 6.05 8.23
C PRO A 99 -9.91 5.16 7.21
N ASP A 100 -11.12 5.54 6.77
CA ASP A 100 -11.92 4.82 5.77
C ASP A 100 -11.35 4.95 4.35
N ASP A 101 -10.43 5.87 4.11
CA ASP A 101 -9.68 5.96 2.85
C ASP A 101 -8.66 4.82 2.70
N PHE A 102 -8.38 4.07 3.76
CA PHE A 102 -7.61 2.83 3.70
C PHE A 102 -8.53 1.66 3.34
N LEU A 103 -8.39 1.15 2.13
CA LEU A 103 -9.26 0.13 1.57
C LEU A 103 -8.67 -1.28 1.77
N ASP A 104 -9.23 -2.05 2.69
CA ASP A 104 -9.02 -3.49 2.75
C ASP A 104 -10.12 -4.24 1.97
N VAL A 105 -9.92 -5.53 1.77
CA VAL A 105 -10.85 -6.40 1.04
C VAL A 105 -12.20 -6.47 1.79
N PRO A 106 -13.31 -5.99 1.19
CA PRO A 106 -14.61 -6.07 1.84
C PRO A 106 -15.06 -7.50 2.07
N LYS A 107 -15.72 -7.75 3.19
CA LYS A 107 -16.39 -9.04 3.43
C LYS A 107 -17.40 -9.31 2.30
N GLY A 108 -17.45 -10.56 1.83
CA GLY A 108 -18.31 -10.95 0.72
C GLY A 108 -17.71 -10.72 -0.68
N THR A 109 -16.53 -10.12 -0.79
CA THR A 109 -15.81 -10.04 -2.07
C THR A 109 -15.54 -11.45 -2.61
N PRO A 110 -15.73 -11.72 -3.92
CA PRO A 110 -15.33 -12.98 -4.52
C PRO A 110 -13.87 -13.31 -4.21
N ALA A 111 -13.60 -14.58 -3.92
CA ALA A 111 -12.28 -15.08 -3.50
C ALA A 111 -11.71 -14.41 -2.22
N PHE A 112 -12.57 -13.93 -1.31
CA PHE A 112 -12.17 -13.21 -0.07
C PHE A 112 -11.08 -13.95 0.71
N PHE A 113 -11.22 -15.28 0.88
CA PHE A 113 -10.21 -16.07 1.60
C PHE A 113 -8.85 -16.04 0.88
N LYS A 114 -8.81 -16.25 -0.44
CA LYS A 114 -7.56 -16.13 -1.22
C LYS A 114 -6.94 -14.75 -1.08
N LYS A 115 -7.77 -13.71 -1.15
CA LYS A 115 -7.32 -12.31 -1.02
C LYS A 115 -6.76 -11.99 0.37
N THR A 116 -7.26 -12.59 1.44
CA THR A 116 -6.93 -12.19 2.82
C THR A 116 -6.04 -13.16 3.58
N SER A 117 -5.72 -14.33 3.01
CA SER A 117 -4.92 -15.38 3.69
C SER A 117 -3.44 -15.03 3.84
N GLY A 118 -2.89 -14.21 2.96
CA GLY A 118 -1.44 -13.94 2.90
C GLY A 118 -0.61 -15.12 2.36
N MET A 119 -1.27 -16.16 1.82
CA MET A 119 -0.61 -17.34 1.23
C MET A 119 -0.78 -17.42 -0.28
N ALA A 120 -1.97 -17.06 -0.78
CA ALA A 120 -2.27 -17.09 -2.20
C ALA A 120 -1.66 -15.85 -2.88
N ARG A 121 -0.92 -16.07 -3.96
CA ARG A 121 -0.32 -15.04 -4.79
C ARG A 121 -1.04 -14.98 -6.13
N ASP A 122 -1.12 -13.79 -6.72
CA ASP A 122 -1.57 -13.63 -8.08
C ASP A 122 -0.53 -14.11 -9.09
N THR A 123 -0.98 -14.35 -10.31
CA THR A 123 -0.15 -14.72 -11.45
C THR A 123 -0.53 -13.87 -12.66
N LEU A 124 0.17 -14.06 -13.77
CA LEU A 124 -0.19 -13.41 -15.04
C LEU A 124 -1.61 -13.79 -15.53
N SER A 125 -2.06 -15.01 -15.19
CA SER A 125 -3.36 -15.56 -15.62
C SER A 125 -4.44 -15.59 -14.53
N ASP A 126 -4.07 -15.50 -13.24
CA ASP A 126 -5.01 -15.51 -12.11
C ASP A 126 -4.82 -14.30 -11.20
N ALA A 127 -5.68 -13.31 -11.37
CA ALA A 127 -5.75 -12.11 -10.53
C ALA A 127 -6.67 -12.31 -9.29
N SER A 128 -7.28 -13.49 -9.10
CA SER A 128 -8.27 -13.70 -8.04
C SER A 128 -7.74 -13.45 -6.62
N PRO A 129 -6.45 -13.71 -6.28
CA PRO A 129 -5.92 -13.39 -4.96
C PRO A 129 -5.58 -11.91 -4.76
N ALA A 130 -5.43 -11.14 -5.83
CA ALA A 130 -4.91 -9.78 -5.75
C ALA A 130 -5.93 -8.78 -5.17
N TRP A 131 -5.39 -7.77 -4.49
CA TRP A 131 -6.11 -6.58 -4.10
C TRP A 131 -5.24 -5.35 -4.36
N VAL A 132 -5.64 -4.56 -5.35
CA VAL A 132 -4.94 -3.37 -5.81
C VAL A 132 -5.93 -2.21 -5.81
N VAL A 133 -5.51 -1.06 -5.31
CA VAL A 133 -6.30 0.16 -5.29
C VAL A 133 -5.63 1.20 -6.19
N ARG A 134 -6.42 1.80 -7.07
CA ARG A 134 -6.01 2.94 -7.88
C ARG A 134 -6.83 4.16 -7.47
N ASP A 135 -6.15 5.26 -7.23
CA ASP A 135 -6.76 6.58 -7.02
C ASP A 135 -6.00 7.62 -7.86
N GLY A 136 -6.64 8.03 -8.95
CA GLY A 136 -6.02 8.94 -9.93
C GLY A 136 -4.71 8.39 -10.49
N ASN A 137 -3.62 9.12 -10.22
CA ASN A 137 -2.26 8.77 -10.65
C ASN A 137 -1.49 7.86 -9.68
N PHE A 138 -2.12 7.40 -8.59
CA PHE A 138 -1.50 6.56 -7.58
C PHE A 138 -2.10 5.16 -7.56
N ILE A 139 -1.23 4.16 -7.54
CA ILE A 139 -1.62 2.74 -7.41
C ILE A 139 -0.94 2.15 -6.18
N SER A 140 -1.71 1.45 -5.38
CA SER A 140 -1.21 0.76 -4.19
C SER A 140 -1.64 -0.71 -4.14
N ALA A 141 -0.80 -1.55 -3.54
CA ALA A 141 -1.08 -2.97 -3.29
C ALA A 141 -0.60 -3.38 -1.90
N ARG A 142 -1.16 -4.46 -1.37
CA ARG A 142 -0.95 -4.86 0.03
C ARG A 142 0.42 -5.49 0.28
N TRP A 143 0.83 -6.41 -0.58
CA TRP A 143 2.01 -7.23 -0.36
C TRP A 143 2.54 -7.82 -1.68
N PRO A 144 3.73 -8.45 -1.70
CA PRO A 144 4.29 -9.02 -2.94
C PRO A 144 3.45 -10.10 -3.62
N GLY A 145 2.41 -10.62 -2.97
CA GLY A 145 1.47 -11.56 -3.58
C GLY A 145 0.44 -10.91 -4.51
N ASP A 146 0.40 -9.59 -4.60
CA ASP A 146 -0.48 -8.83 -5.50
C ASP A 146 0.28 -8.28 -6.73
N VAL A 147 1.56 -8.68 -6.93
CA VAL A 147 2.51 -7.97 -7.79
C VAL A 147 2.18 -8.00 -9.28
N HIS A 148 1.62 -9.09 -9.80
CA HIS A 148 1.30 -9.17 -11.24
C HIS A 148 0.14 -8.23 -11.60
N THR A 149 -0.92 -8.25 -10.79
CA THR A 149 -2.07 -7.34 -10.97
C THR A 149 -1.65 -5.89 -10.74
N TYR A 150 -0.84 -5.62 -9.72
CA TYR A 150 -0.26 -4.31 -9.46
C TYR A 150 0.56 -3.79 -10.65
N ALA A 151 1.48 -4.59 -11.18
CA ALA A 151 2.32 -4.21 -12.33
C ALA A 151 1.48 -3.96 -13.58
N LYS A 152 0.49 -4.82 -13.87
CA LYS A 152 -0.44 -4.62 -15.00
C LYS A 152 -1.20 -3.31 -14.90
N ASN A 153 -1.72 -2.97 -13.73
CA ASN A 153 -2.40 -1.69 -13.51
C ASN A 153 -1.45 -0.50 -13.68
N TYR A 154 -0.21 -0.62 -13.19
CA TYR A 154 0.77 0.45 -13.31
C TYR A 154 1.21 0.67 -14.78
N VAL A 155 1.41 -0.39 -15.55
CA VAL A 155 1.69 -0.29 -17.00
C VAL A 155 0.53 0.39 -17.73
N GLY A 156 -0.72 0.06 -17.38
CA GLY A 156 -1.90 0.73 -17.93
C GLY A 156 -1.89 2.24 -17.63
N LEU A 157 -1.61 2.61 -16.37
CA LEU A 157 -1.51 4.01 -15.95
C LEU A 157 -0.37 4.77 -16.66
N LEU A 158 0.78 4.11 -16.88
CA LEU A 158 1.87 4.68 -17.67
C LEU A 158 1.46 4.92 -19.13
N ALA A 159 0.77 3.96 -19.73
CA ALA A 159 0.28 4.08 -21.12
C ALA A 159 -0.68 5.28 -21.25
N GLU A 160 -1.63 5.45 -20.32
CA GLU A 160 -2.54 6.58 -20.25
C GLU A 160 -1.78 7.93 -20.15
N TYR A 161 -0.78 7.99 -19.26
CA TYR A 161 0.04 9.18 -19.05
C TYR A 161 0.82 9.58 -20.32
N TYR A 162 1.46 8.63 -20.98
CA TYR A 162 2.25 8.91 -22.18
C TYR A 162 1.38 9.14 -23.43
N ALA A 163 0.18 8.57 -23.50
CA ALA A 163 -0.77 8.90 -24.57
C ALA A 163 -1.25 10.36 -24.44
N GLY A 164 -1.58 10.81 -23.25
CA GLY A 164 -1.97 12.20 -23.00
C GLY A 164 -0.84 13.22 -23.14
N ALA A 165 0.42 12.80 -23.02
CA ALA A 165 1.58 13.70 -23.21
C ALA A 165 1.91 13.93 -24.70
N ARG A 166 1.31 13.15 -25.61
CA ARG A 166 1.52 13.26 -27.07
C ARG A 166 0.39 14.00 -27.80
N ALA A 167 -0.71 14.25 -27.09
CA ALA A 167 -1.84 15.04 -27.59
C ALA A 167 -1.68 16.53 -27.29
#